data_0c3e6c8efa73b5d81c9cb33439a1bfa6
#
_entry.id   0c3e6c8efa73b5d81c9cb33439a1bfa6
#
_cell.length_a   1.000
_cell.length_b   1.000
_cell.length_c   1.000
_cell.angle_alpha   90.00
_cell.angle_beta   90.00
_cell.angle_gamma   90.00
#
_symmetry.space_group_name_H-M   'P 1'
#
loop_
_entity.id
_entity.type
_entity.pdbx_description
1 polymer ?
#
loop_
_entity_poly.entity_id
_entity_poly.type
_entity_poly.pdbx_seq_one_letter_code
_entity_poly.pdbx_strand_id
1 'polypeptide(L)'
;GARAYRRFMKAALRLRWLVVALSLGSLAGAALLLSHVGFSFFPDANRDQFTVDVWLREGSAIEETARVARQAEEMLLEDEDVRSTLVHVGRGGPRFYITVTPEFQKSNYAQIMVNTVSPRATGEVVERFNAVARTSFPGARVHAKKLVMGMPVDAPVAFRVKLLHERSGMN
;
A
#
# COMPACT_ATOMS: atom_id res chain seq x y z
N GLY A 1 -48.71 -11.18 18.75
CA GLY A 1 -47.58 -10.33 19.09
C GLY A 1 -47.38 -10.03 20.58
N ALA A 2 -48.31 -9.28 21.26
CA ALA A 2 -48.07 -8.71 22.60
C ALA A 2 -47.85 -9.72 23.72
N ARG A 3 -48.49 -10.90 23.64
CA ARG A 3 -48.33 -11.96 24.65
C ARG A 3 -46.96 -12.64 24.59
N ALA A 4 -46.43 -12.84 23.40
CA ALA A 4 -45.07 -13.40 23.18
C ALA A 4 -44.00 -12.44 23.68
N TYR A 5 -44.14 -11.17 23.40
CA TYR A 5 -43.24 -10.12 23.87
C TYR A 5 -43.19 -10.04 25.41
N ARG A 6 -44.34 -10.03 26.04
CA ARG A 6 -44.43 -10.01 27.54
C ARG A 6 -43.80 -11.24 28.21
N ARG A 7 -43.95 -12.42 27.59
CA ARG A 7 -43.27 -13.64 28.08
C ARG A 7 -41.76 -13.55 27.93
N PHE A 8 -41.28 -13.08 26.81
CA PHE A 8 -39.86 -12.86 26.55
C PHE A 8 -39.26 -11.87 27.55
N MET A 9 -39.92 -10.72 27.76
CA MET A 9 -39.46 -9.69 28.71
C MET A 9 -39.41 -10.22 30.15
N LYS A 10 -40.43 -10.97 30.59
CA LYS A 10 -40.42 -11.58 31.91
C LYS A 10 -39.31 -12.62 32.09
N ALA A 11 -39.01 -13.40 31.06
CA ALA A 11 -37.90 -14.36 31.06
C ALA A 11 -36.54 -13.65 31.11
N ALA A 12 -36.35 -12.59 30.29
CA ALA A 12 -35.15 -11.80 30.30
C ALA A 12 -34.86 -11.12 31.65
N LEU A 13 -35.90 -10.56 32.28
CA LEU A 13 -35.79 -9.96 33.62
C LEU A 13 -35.50 -10.99 34.70
N ARG A 14 -36.06 -12.21 34.60
CA ARG A 14 -35.80 -13.32 35.54
C ARG A 14 -34.36 -13.84 35.40
N LEU A 15 -33.83 -13.85 34.18
CA LEU A 15 -32.47 -14.29 33.84
C LEU A 15 -31.51 -13.11 33.66
N ARG A 16 -31.76 -11.98 34.33
CA ARG A 16 -31.01 -10.72 34.14
C ARG A 16 -29.48 -10.89 34.15
N TRP A 17 -28.97 -11.70 35.07
CA TRP A 17 -27.54 -11.95 35.18
C TRP A 17 -26.98 -12.75 33.99
N LEU A 18 -27.78 -13.69 33.47
CA LEU A 18 -27.39 -14.45 32.27
C LEU A 18 -27.39 -13.58 31.03
N VAL A 19 -28.36 -12.67 30.87
CA VAL A 19 -28.42 -11.70 29.78
C VAL A 19 -27.21 -10.77 29.85
N VAL A 20 -26.86 -10.25 31.02
CA VAL A 20 -25.70 -9.41 31.25
C VAL A 20 -24.41 -10.17 30.92
N ALA A 21 -24.26 -11.39 31.40
CA ALA A 21 -23.08 -12.22 31.11
C ALA A 21 -22.92 -12.51 29.60
N LEU A 22 -24.05 -12.83 28.93
CA LEU A 22 -24.05 -13.07 27.50
C LEU A 22 -23.67 -11.79 26.70
N SER A 23 -24.18 -10.63 27.11
CA SER A 23 -23.85 -9.35 26.49
C SER A 23 -22.37 -8.98 26.67
N LEU A 24 -21.83 -9.14 27.86
CA LEU A 24 -20.41 -8.94 28.15
C LEU A 24 -19.52 -9.94 27.39
N GLY A 25 -19.95 -11.21 27.34
CA GLY A 25 -19.27 -12.26 26.60
C GLY A 25 -19.24 -11.97 25.08
N SER A 26 -20.36 -11.51 24.53
CA SER A 26 -20.41 -11.12 23.10
C SER A 26 -19.54 -9.90 22.79
N LEU A 27 -19.49 -8.91 23.68
CA LEU A 27 -18.63 -7.75 23.55
C LEU A 27 -17.15 -8.12 23.62
N ALA A 28 -16.78 -8.97 24.58
CA ALA A 28 -15.41 -9.48 24.69
C ALA A 28 -15.02 -10.33 23.47
N GLY A 29 -15.92 -11.19 23.01
CA GLY A 29 -15.73 -11.96 21.78
C GLY A 29 -15.55 -11.08 20.54
N ALA A 30 -16.36 -10.05 20.41
CA ALA A 30 -16.22 -9.07 19.32
C ALA A 30 -14.89 -8.32 19.39
N ALA A 31 -14.44 -7.91 20.58
CA ALA A 31 -13.15 -7.25 20.76
C ALA A 31 -11.96 -8.18 20.39
N LEU A 32 -12.04 -9.46 20.74
CA LEU A 32 -11.04 -10.45 20.37
C LEU A 32 -11.03 -10.71 18.85
N LEU A 33 -12.18 -10.81 18.22
CA LEU A 33 -12.28 -10.95 16.77
C LEU A 33 -11.75 -9.72 16.05
N LEU A 34 -12.05 -8.53 16.55
CA LEU A 34 -11.58 -7.27 15.97
C LEU A 34 -10.04 -7.15 15.98
N SER A 35 -9.37 -7.72 16.99
CA SER A 35 -7.91 -7.74 17.05
C SER A 35 -7.26 -8.59 15.94
N HIS A 36 -7.99 -9.55 15.37
CA HIS A 36 -7.55 -10.39 14.26
C HIS A 36 -7.93 -9.84 12.88
N VAL A 37 -8.84 -8.88 12.85
CA VAL A 37 -9.23 -8.19 11.60
C VAL A 37 -8.33 -6.97 11.42
N GLY A 38 -7.37 -7.07 10.52
CA GLY A 38 -6.56 -5.92 10.15
C GLY A 38 -7.45 -4.77 9.69
N PHE A 39 -7.36 -3.63 10.36
CA PHE A 39 -8.11 -2.44 9.98
C PHE A 39 -7.38 -1.72 8.84
N SER A 40 -7.90 -1.82 7.62
CA SER A 40 -7.41 -1.05 6.49
C SER A 40 -8.47 -0.02 6.07
N PHE A 41 -8.13 1.26 6.19
CA PHE A 41 -8.99 2.37 5.78
C PHE A 41 -9.23 2.38 4.27
N PHE A 42 -8.20 1.99 3.51
CA PHE A 42 -8.23 1.87 2.06
C PHE A 42 -7.71 0.47 1.71
N PRO A 43 -8.60 -0.49 1.42
CA PRO A 43 -8.17 -1.81 0.99
C PRO A 43 -7.41 -1.71 -0.34
N ASP A 44 -6.44 -2.60 -0.51
CA ASP A 44 -5.76 -2.77 -1.78
C ASP A 44 -6.79 -3.04 -2.89
N ALA A 45 -6.58 -2.44 -4.04
CA ALA A 45 -7.40 -2.75 -5.20
C ALA A 45 -7.16 -4.21 -5.60
N ASN A 46 -8.25 -4.99 -5.72
CA ASN A 46 -8.17 -6.37 -6.20
C ASN A 46 -7.95 -6.37 -7.72
N ARG A 47 -6.72 -6.02 -8.13
CA ARG A 47 -6.30 -5.90 -9.51
C ARG A 47 -5.05 -6.72 -9.79
N ASP A 48 -4.95 -7.14 -11.04
CA ASP A 48 -3.79 -7.82 -11.62
C ASP A 48 -2.70 -6.83 -12.07
N GLN A 49 -2.64 -5.66 -11.46
CA GLN A 49 -1.72 -4.57 -11.79
C GLN A 49 -1.12 -3.94 -10.55
N PHE A 50 0.16 -3.57 -10.67
CA PHE A 50 0.85 -2.76 -9.67
C PHE A 50 1.89 -1.86 -10.32
N THR A 51 2.49 -0.95 -9.56
CA THR A 51 3.53 -0.06 -10.03
C THR A 51 4.81 -0.22 -9.23
N VAL A 52 5.95 -0.07 -9.91
CA VAL A 52 7.27 0.03 -9.28
C VAL A 52 7.82 1.41 -9.56
N ASP A 53 8.12 2.15 -8.51
CA ASP A 53 8.77 3.46 -8.60
C ASP A 53 10.27 3.29 -8.41
N VAL A 54 11.04 3.87 -9.32
CA VAL A 54 12.50 3.88 -9.31
C VAL A 54 12.96 5.32 -9.13
N TRP A 55 13.65 5.59 -8.02
CA TRP A 55 14.19 6.90 -7.70
C TRP A 55 15.71 6.81 -7.53
N LEU A 56 16.43 7.63 -8.27
CA LEU A 56 17.85 7.85 -8.10
C LEU A 56 18.10 9.17 -7.34
N ARG A 57 19.35 9.46 -7.06
CA ARG A 57 19.73 10.74 -6.45
C ARG A 57 19.40 11.89 -7.40
N GLU A 58 19.07 13.05 -6.83
CA GLU A 58 18.88 14.25 -7.64
C GLU A 58 20.16 14.56 -8.44
N GLY A 59 19.99 14.96 -9.70
CA GLY A 59 21.09 15.20 -10.62
C GLY A 59 21.61 13.97 -11.37
N SER A 60 21.04 12.78 -11.13
CA SER A 60 21.35 11.59 -11.94
C SER A 60 20.93 11.78 -13.39
N ALA A 61 21.77 11.30 -14.31
CA ALA A 61 21.48 11.31 -15.74
C ALA A 61 20.31 10.35 -16.06
N ILE A 62 19.53 10.68 -17.08
CA ILE A 62 18.37 9.87 -17.48
C ILE A 62 18.79 8.49 -17.98
N GLU A 63 19.97 8.38 -18.56
CA GLU A 63 20.56 7.11 -19.02
C GLU A 63 20.81 6.16 -17.86
N GLU A 64 21.29 6.68 -16.73
CA GLU A 64 21.52 5.90 -15.51
C GLU A 64 20.19 5.43 -14.93
N THR A 65 19.19 6.29 -14.92
CA THR A 65 17.83 5.95 -14.48
C THR A 65 17.23 4.86 -15.39
N ALA A 66 17.44 4.96 -16.70
CA ALA A 66 16.99 3.96 -17.66
C ALA A 66 17.69 2.61 -17.45
N ARG A 67 18.98 2.63 -17.09
CA ARG A 67 19.74 1.40 -16.80
C ARG A 67 19.19 0.68 -15.57
N VAL A 68 18.96 1.40 -14.47
CA VAL A 68 18.39 0.84 -13.25
C VAL A 68 16.96 0.34 -13.46
N ALA A 69 16.16 1.09 -14.22
CA ALA A 69 14.80 0.69 -14.55
C ALA A 69 14.74 -0.61 -15.37
N ARG A 70 15.64 -0.78 -16.36
CA ARG A 70 15.76 -2.02 -17.14
C ARG A 70 16.18 -3.20 -16.26
N GLN A 71 17.13 -3.01 -15.37
CA GLN A 71 17.56 -4.05 -14.44
C GLN A 71 16.39 -4.49 -13.52
N ALA A 72 15.58 -3.54 -13.06
CA ALA A 72 14.39 -3.85 -12.27
C ALA A 72 13.31 -4.56 -13.11
N GLU A 73 13.15 -4.19 -14.38
CA GLU A 73 12.24 -4.83 -15.33
C GLU A 73 12.65 -6.28 -15.61
N GLU A 74 13.94 -6.53 -15.86
CA GLU A 74 14.48 -7.88 -16.07
C GLU A 74 14.16 -8.79 -14.89
N MET A 75 14.41 -8.32 -13.66
CA MET A 75 14.05 -9.07 -12.44
C MET A 75 12.56 -9.35 -12.31
N LEU A 76 11.70 -8.44 -12.75
CA LEU A 76 10.25 -8.65 -12.73
C LEU A 76 9.81 -9.67 -13.76
N LEU A 77 10.42 -9.68 -14.95
CA LEU A 77 10.08 -10.61 -16.02
C LEU A 77 10.58 -12.05 -15.77
N GLU A 78 11.53 -12.24 -14.82
CA GLU A 78 11.94 -13.56 -14.35
C GLU A 78 10.87 -14.25 -13.47
N ASP A 79 9.90 -13.48 -12.93
CA ASP A 79 8.82 -14.01 -12.11
C ASP A 79 7.69 -14.54 -13.00
N GLU A 80 7.36 -15.83 -12.91
CA GLU A 80 6.32 -16.51 -13.71
C GLU A 80 4.93 -15.92 -13.53
N ASP A 81 4.69 -15.23 -12.43
CA ASP A 81 3.43 -14.54 -12.14
C ASP A 81 3.32 -13.17 -12.82
N VAL A 82 4.39 -12.69 -13.47
CA VAL A 82 4.40 -11.44 -14.24
C VAL A 82 4.09 -11.72 -15.70
N ARG A 83 3.03 -11.08 -16.21
CA ARG A 83 2.60 -11.24 -17.61
C ARG A 83 3.28 -10.25 -18.55
N SER A 84 3.40 -9.02 -18.13
CA SER A 84 3.98 -7.93 -18.93
C SER A 84 4.36 -6.74 -18.09
N THR A 85 5.30 -5.97 -18.60
CA THR A 85 5.80 -4.73 -18.01
C THR A 85 5.73 -3.58 -19.00
N LEU A 86 5.65 -2.35 -18.51
CA LEU A 86 5.74 -1.14 -19.30
C LEU A 86 6.54 -0.10 -18.52
N VAL A 87 7.70 0.29 -19.05
CA VAL A 87 8.63 1.20 -18.38
C VAL A 87 8.48 2.62 -18.92
N HIS A 88 8.31 3.57 -18.02
CA HIS A 88 8.36 5.01 -18.29
C HIS A 88 9.59 5.60 -17.61
N VAL A 89 10.53 6.13 -18.40
CA VAL A 89 11.77 6.76 -17.92
C VAL A 89 11.66 8.27 -18.01
N GLY A 90 12.11 8.96 -16.96
CA GLY A 90 12.10 10.42 -16.90
C GLY A 90 10.75 11.05 -16.58
N ARG A 91 9.71 10.24 -16.34
CA ARG A 91 8.35 10.67 -15.97
C ARG A 91 7.53 9.52 -15.41
N GLY A 92 6.44 9.82 -14.72
CA GLY A 92 5.42 8.83 -14.38
C GLY A 92 4.62 8.36 -15.60
N GLY A 93 4.07 7.18 -15.54
CA GLY A 93 3.11 6.68 -16.52
C GLY A 93 1.84 7.55 -16.60
N PRO A 94 1.02 7.39 -17.64
CA PRO A 94 -0.25 8.08 -17.72
C PRO A 94 -1.15 7.70 -16.54
N ARG A 95 -2.10 8.57 -16.21
CA ARG A 95 -3.07 8.29 -15.15
C ARG A 95 -4.04 7.19 -15.61
N PHE A 96 -3.69 5.94 -15.42
CA PHE A 96 -4.52 4.77 -15.77
C PHE A 96 -5.43 4.32 -14.62
N TYR A 97 -5.21 4.84 -13.41
CA TYR A 97 -6.01 4.56 -12.23
C TYR A 97 -6.20 5.82 -11.40
N ILE A 98 -7.32 5.92 -10.68
CA ILE A 98 -7.72 7.16 -9.96
C ILE A 98 -6.67 7.60 -8.95
N THR A 99 -6.01 6.64 -8.29
CA THR A 99 -5.03 6.90 -7.25
C THR A 99 -3.60 7.04 -7.75
N VAL A 100 -3.35 6.81 -9.03
CA VAL A 100 -2.04 7.05 -9.64
C VAL A 100 -1.92 8.53 -9.99
N THR A 101 -1.08 9.25 -9.26
CA THR A 101 -0.69 10.61 -9.60
C THR A 101 0.57 10.52 -10.46
N PRO A 102 0.54 10.96 -11.73
CA PRO A 102 1.72 10.97 -12.57
C PRO A 102 2.78 11.90 -11.97
N GLU A 103 4.01 11.41 -11.85
CA GLU A 103 5.15 12.28 -11.55
C GLU A 103 5.50 13.11 -12.78
N PHE A 104 5.81 14.39 -12.53
CA PHE A 104 6.30 15.30 -13.57
C PHE A 104 7.67 14.83 -14.09
N GLN A 105 8.14 15.45 -15.20
CA GLN A 105 9.43 15.13 -15.79
C GLN A 105 10.57 15.32 -14.77
N LYS A 106 11.30 14.24 -14.51
CA LYS A 106 12.49 14.19 -13.66
C LYS A 106 13.46 13.15 -14.18
N SER A 107 14.68 13.56 -14.51
CA SER A 107 15.70 12.65 -15.04
C SER A 107 16.07 11.51 -14.12
N ASN A 108 15.88 11.69 -12.82
CA ASN A 108 16.19 10.72 -11.76
C ASN A 108 15.01 9.81 -11.38
N TYR A 109 13.93 9.79 -12.16
CA TYR A 109 12.73 9.00 -11.88
C TYR A 109 12.34 8.10 -13.04
N ALA A 110 11.94 6.87 -12.71
CA ALA A 110 11.25 6.00 -13.66
C ALA A 110 10.11 5.25 -12.95
N GLN A 111 9.12 4.85 -13.72
CA GLN A 111 7.99 4.05 -13.25
C GLN A 111 7.79 2.85 -14.15
N ILE A 112 7.64 1.67 -13.53
CA ILE A 112 7.33 0.43 -14.22
C ILE A 112 5.89 0.05 -13.86
N MET A 113 5.04 -0.09 -14.84
CA MET A 113 3.72 -0.68 -14.71
C MET A 113 3.83 -2.17 -14.95
N VAL A 114 3.32 -2.97 -14.05
CA VAL A 114 3.42 -4.42 -14.10
C VAL A 114 2.03 -5.03 -14.11
N ASN A 115 1.79 -5.95 -15.05
CA ASN A 115 0.60 -6.77 -15.10
C ASN A 115 0.96 -8.18 -14.64
N THR A 116 0.20 -8.71 -13.71
CA THR A 116 0.36 -10.08 -13.20
C THR A 116 -0.68 -11.03 -13.83
N VAL A 117 -0.50 -12.31 -13.60
CA VAL A 117 -1.43 -13.34 -14.10
C VAL A 117 -2.76 -13.33 -13.35
N SER A 118 -2.78 -12.83 -12.10
CA SER A 118 -4.00 -12.75 -11.29
C SER A 118 -3.86 -11.71 -10.16
N PRO A 119 -4.99 -11.19 -9.64
CA PRO A 119 -4.96 -10.26 -8.50
C PRO A 119 -4.35 -10.84 -7.22
N ARG A 120 -4.41 -12.17 -7.03
CA ARG A 120 -3.78 -12.83 -5.88
C ARG A 120 -2.26 -12.83 -6.01
N ALA A 121 -1.76 -13.18 -7.19
CA ALA A 121 -0.33 -13.15 -7.49
C ALA A 121 0.28 -11.76 -7.29
N THR A 122 -0.46 -10.69 -7.57
CA THR A 122 0.00 -9.31 -7.39
C THR A 122 0.59 -9.06 -5.98
N GLY A 123 -0.07 -9.56 -4.94
CA GLY A 123 0.43 -9.39 -3.57
C GLY A 123 1.76 -10.07 -3.34
N GLU A 124 1.87 -11.31 -3.76
CA GLU A 124 3.05 -12.14 -3.59
C GLU A 124 4.24 -11.63 -4.40
N VAL A 125 4.02 -11.24 -5.65
CA VAL A 125 5.05 -10.62 -6.52
C VAL A 125 5.59 -9.34 -5.89
N VAL A 126 4.72 -8.45 -5.40
CA VAL A 126 5.14 -7.20 -4.77
C VAL A 126 6.01 -7.47 -3.53
N GLU A 127 5.66 -8.44 -2.70
CA GLU A 127 6.44 -8.81 -1.51
C GLU A 127 7.78 -9.42 -1.88
N ARG A 128 7.81 -10.40 -2.80
CA ARG A 128 9.04 -11.04 -3.31
C ARG A 128 9.98 -9.99 -3.91
N PHE A 129 9.45 -9.16 -4.80
CA PHE A 129 10.26 -8.12 -5.45
C PHE A 129 10.83 -7.13 -4.44
N ASN A 130 10.03 -6.61 -3.51
CA ASN A 130 10.50 -5.65 -2.51
C ASN A 130 11.55 -6.25 -1.55
N ALA A 131 11.50 -7.55 -1.26
CA ALA A 131 12.50 -8.22 -0.44
C ALA A 131 13.88 -8.21 -1.13
N VAL A 132 13.91 -8.48 -2.44
CA VAL A 132 15.14 -8.53 -3.24
C VAL A 132 15.62 -7.11 -3.61
N ALA A 133 14.71 -6.22 -3.98
CA ALA A 133 15.04 -4.87 -4.43
C ALA A 133 15.84 -4.05 -3.40
N ARG A 134 15.62 -4.28 -2.11
CA ARG A 134 16.34 -3.58 -1.03
C ARG A 134 17.85 -3.79 -1.07
N THR A 135 18.31 -4.91 -1.56
CA THR A 135 19.74 -5.28 -1.63
C THR A 135 20.33 -5.13 -3.03
N SER A 136 19.49 -5.28 -4.07
CA SER A 136 19.95 -5.31 -5.47
C SER A 136 20.24 -3.94 -6.07
N PHE A 137 19.71 -2.86 -5.50
CA PHE A 137 19.85 -1.50 -6.07
C PHE A 137 20.54 -0.53 -5.09
N PRO A 138 21.87 -0.68 -4.85
CA PRO A 138 22.61 0.25 -4.01
C PRO A 138 22.62 1.63 -4.67
N GLY A 139 22.10 2.65 -3.96
CA GLY A 139 22.06 4.03 -4.46
C GLY A 139 20.79 4.43 -5.23
N ALA A 140 19.88 3.51 -5.48
CA ALA A 140 18.54 3.78 -5.99
C ALA A 140 17.47 3.28 -4.99
N ARG A 141 16.36 4.00 -4.91
CA ARG A 141 15.18 3.55 -4.18
C ARG A 141 14.19 2.93 -5.17
N VAL A 142 14.16 1.61 -5.19
CA VAL A 142 13.24 0.83 -6.03
C VAL A 142 12.18 0.22 -5.11
N HIS A 143 10.91 0.52 -5.37
CA HIS A 143 9.81 0.08 -4.51
C HIS A 143 8.56 -0.25 -5.31
N ALA A 144 8.09 -1.49 -5.17
CA ALA A 144 6.83 -1.94 -5.73
C ALA A 144 5.68 -1.61 -4.77
N LYS A 145 4.61 -1.04 -5.30
CA LYS A 145 3.40 -0.70 -4.55
C LYS A 145 2.14 -1.19 -5.27
N LYS A 146 1.23 -1.78 -4.51
CA LYS A 146 -0.10 -2.13 -5.01
C LYS A 146 -0.92 -0.87 -5.30
N LEU A 147 -1.87 -0.99 -6.21
CA LEU A 147 -2.90 0.02 -6.39
C LEU A 147 -3.87 -0.03 -5.20
N VAL A 148 -4.16 1.11 -4.60
CA VAL A 148 -5.11 1.20 -3.47
C VAL A 148 -6.42 1.84 -3.91
N MET A 149 -7.53 1.44 -3.28
CA MET A 149 -8.82 2.11 -3.45
C MET A 149 -8.89 3.30 -2.50
N GLY A 150 -8.63 4.51 -2.98
CA GLY A 150 -8.68 5.71 -2.15
C GLY A 150 -7.61 6.73 -2.51
N MET A 151 -7.47 7.79 -1.69
CA MET A 151 -6.41 8.78 -1.91
C MET A 151 -5.03 8.15 -1.66
N PRO A 152 -4.07 8.32 -2.59
CA PRO A 152 -2.72 7.82 -2.40
C PRO A 152 -2.09 8.50 -1.18
N VAL A 153 -1.60 7.70 -0.25
CA VAL A 153 -0.78 8.16 0.88
C VAL A 153 0.64 7.71 0.60
N ASP A 154 1.52 8.65 0.31
CA ASP A 154 2.92 8.34 -0.04
C ASP A 154 3.69 7.66 1.10
N ALA A 155 3.32 7.95 2.34
CA ALA A 155 3.83 7.28 3.51
C ALA A 155 2.84 7.37 4.67
N PRO A 156 2.60 6.27 5.43
CA PRO A 156 1.71 6.28 6.60
C PRO A 156 2.24 7.18 7.74
N VAL A 157 3.54 7.42 7.76
CA VAL A 157 4.20 8.37 8.67
C VAL A 157 5.23 9.18 7.88
N ALA A 158 5.07 10.50 7.85
CA ALA A 158 5.99 11.41 7.20
C ALA A 158 6.61 12.37 8.24
N PHE A 159 7.93 12.39 8.33
CA PHE A 159 8.67 13.36 9.12
C PHE A 159 9.17 14.50 8.23
N ARG A 160 8.77 15.71 8.52
CA ARG A 160 9.28 16.91 7.84
C ARG A 160 10.37 17.56 8.68
N VAL A 161 11.62 17.39 8.27
CA VAL A 161 12.76 18.07 8.88
C VAL A 161 12.90 19.46 8.23
N LYS A 162 12.73 20.52 9.02
CA LYS A 162 13.05 21.89 8.59
C LYS A 162 14.46 22.20 9.07
N LEU A 163 15.38 22.43 8.16
CA LEU A 163 16.64 23.04 8.49
C LEU A 163 16.37 24.53 8.81
N LEU A 164 16.52 24.92 10.06
CA LEU A 164 16.56 26.33 10.43
C LEU A 164 17.91 26.86 9.91
N HIS A 165 17.86 27.56 8.79
CA HIS A 165 19.00 28.34 8.34
C HIS A 165 19.16 29.50 9.33
N GLU A 166 20.11 29.37 10.25
CA GLU A 166 20.51 30.43 11.15
C GLU A 166 21.02 31.59 10.30
N ARG A 167 20.23 32.65 10.22
CA ARG A 167 20.72 33.92 9.68
C ARG A 167 21.84 34.37 10.60
N SER A 168 23.07 34.00 10.25
CA SER A 168 24.26 34.66 10.81
C SER A 168 24.19 36.12 10.35
N GLY A 169 23.98 36.99 11.30
CA GLY A 169 23.93 38.40 11.08
C GLY A 169 25.23 38.93 10.47
N MET A 170 25.05 39.70 9.42
CA MET A 170 26.06 40.66 9.01
C MET A 170 25.71 41.98 9.68
N ASN A 171 26.56 42.39 10.65
CA ASN A 171 26.77 43.79 10.97
C ASN A 171 27.65 44.43 9.89
#